data_e39429aec659815097a0f34070aaab42
#
_entry.id   e39429aec659815097a0f34070aaab42
#
_cell.length_a   1.000
_cell.length_b   1.000
_cell.length_c   1.000
_cell.angle_alpha   90.00
_cell.angle_beta   90.00
_cell.angle_gamma   90.00
#
_symmetry.space_group_name_H-M   'P 1'
#
loop_
_entity.id
_entity.type
_entity.pdbx_description
1 polymer ?
#
loop_
_entity_poly.entity_id
_entity_poly.type
_entity_poly.pdbx_seq_one_letter_code
_entity_poly.pdbx_strand_id
1 'polypeptide(L)'
;IAADLVVLAIGVRPATDFLKDTGIDLFKGTVVVDKEMRTNLPDIYAAGDCAMVYNRLTGKPQWSAMGSTANITARALGKTITGTHTPYSGCLGTGVVKLLPQLNAGRTGLTEAQAKAEGFDPITVVCACDDKAHYYPGASSFLTKLIADRNTRKLLGIQVLGSGAVDKMVDIAVVGLSAGLTIDAFNDLDLAYAPPFSTAIHPFVQACYVLENKLAGVLESFTPAEYLAGAAKDYKVIDVLPTPSIPGAHWVELGKVNGPLEGIDKVKRLLLVCNRSKRG
;
A
#
# COMPACT_ATOMS: atom_id res chain seq x y z
N ILE A 1 19.92 13.34 -26.22
CA ILE A 1 19.24 14.38 -25.42
C ILE A 1 20.34 15.31 -24.94
N ALA A 2 20.27 16.60 -25.27
CA ALA A 2 21.14 17.62 -24.70
C ALA A 2 20.66 17.92 -23.28
N ALA A 3 21.56 17.97 -22.30
CA ALA A 3 21.24 18.25 -20.92
C ALA A 3 22.43 18.96 -20.24
N ASP A 4 22.14 19.93 -19.38
CA ASP A 4 23.15 20.66 -18.61
C ASP A 4 23.63 19.86 -17.39
N LEU A 5 22.80 18.93 -16.90
CA LEU A 5 23.09 18.05 -15.77
C LEU A 5 22.48 16.67 -16.00
N VAL A 6 23.22 15.63 -15.71
CA VAL A 6 22.72 14.24 -15.73
C VAL A 6 22.84 13.65 -14.33
N VAL A 7 21.70 13.18 -13.78
CA VAL A 7 21.65 12.49 -12.49
C VAL A 7 21.49 10.99 -12.74
N LEU A 8 22.47 10.18 -12.29
CA LEU A 8 22.39 8.72 -12.33
C LEU A 8 21.77 8.21 -11.04
N ALA A 9 20.53 7.72 -11.11
CA ALA A 9 19.79 7.15 -10.01
C ALA A 9 19.28 5.75 -10.40
N ILE A 10 20.20 4.87 -10.83
CA ILE A 10 19.93 3.55 -11.41
C ILE A 10 19.83 2.43 -10.39
N GLY A 11 19.86 2.76 -9.09
CA GLY A 11 19.77 1.81 -7.99
C GLY A 11 21.11 1.11 -7.69
N VAL A 12 21.01 -0.02 -6.98
CA VAL A 12 22.14 -0.85 -6.54
C VAL A 12 21.98 -2.27 -7.09
N ARG A 13 23.05 -3.03 -7.02
CA ARG A 13 23.06 -4.46 -7.32
C ARG A 13 23.89 -5.20 -6.28
N PRO A 14 23.62 -6.50 -6.02
CA PRO A 14 24.46 -7.29 -5.14
C PRO A 14 25.90 -7.39 -5.64
N ALA A 15 26.89 -7.23 -4.75
CA ALA A 15 28.31 -7.36 -5.08
C ALA A 15 28.75 -8.83 -4.91
N THR A 16 28.23 -9.72 -5.74
CA THR A 16 28.41 -11.17 -5.65
C THR A 16 29.23 -11.77 -6.80
N ASP A 17 29.83 -10.93 -7.65
CA ASP A 17 30.59 -11.38 -8.81
C ASP A 17 31.76 -12.31 -8.44
N PHE A 18 32.34 -12.14 -7.25
CA PHE A 18 33.42 -12.99 -6.73
C PHE A 18 32.98 -14.42 -6.38
N LEU A 19 31.68 -14.67 -6.31
CA LEU A 19 31.09 -15.99 -6.04
C LEU A 19 30.85 -16.80 -7.32
N LYS A 20 31.09 -16.25 -8.49
CA LYS A 20 31.00 -16.99 -9.75
C LYS A 20 31.98 -18.15 -9.72
N ASP A 21 31.55 -19.28 -10.23
CA ASP A 21 32.37 -20.51 -10.31
C ASP A 21 32.72 -21.17 -8.96
N THR A 22 32.16 -20.70 -7.84
CA THR A 22 32.37 -21.31 -6.52
C THR A 22 31.40 -22.45 -6.21
N GLY A 23 30.36 -22.65 -7.03
CA GLY A 23 29.28 -23.61 -6.79
C GLY A 23 28.16 -23.09 -5.90
N ILE A 24 28.20 -21.81 -5.46
CA ILE A 24 27.09 -21.18 -4.76
C ILE A 24 25.97 -20.84 -5.75
N ASP A 25 24.73 -21.20 -5.39
CA ASP A 25 23.56 -20.86 -6.17
C ASP A 25 23.25 -19.36 -6.10
N LEU A 26 23.11 -18.74 -7.28
CA LEU A 26 22.76 -17.32 -7.42
C LEU A 26 21.41 -17.16 -8.13
N PHE A 27 20.56 -16.26 -7.64
CA PHE A 27 19.33 -15.84 -8.28
C PHE A 27 19.35 -14.33 -8.54
N LYS A 28 19.42 -13.94 -9.81
CA LYS A 28 19.50 -12.52 -10.23
C LYS A 28 20.62 -11.73 -9.50
N GLY A 29 21.74 -12.38 -9.26
CA GLY A 29 22.89 -11.79 -8.56
C GLY A 29 22.81 -11.85 -7.04
N THR A 30 21.77 -12.38 -6.43
CA THR A 30 21.70 -12.62 -4.98
C THR A 30 22.03 -14.07 -4.66
N VAL A 31 22.64 -14.30 -3.51
CA VAL A 31 22.90 -15.65 -2.99
C VAL A 31 21.58 -16.31 -2.60
N VAL A 32 21.30 -17.48 -3.15
CA VAL A 32 20.13 -18.27 -2.76
C VAL A 32 20.33 -18.83 -1.36
N VAL A 33 19.38 -18.57 -0.47
CA VAL A 33 19.37 -19.10 0.90
C VAL A 33 18.00 -19.68 1.26
N ASP A 34 17.99 -20.60 2.20
CA ASP A 34 16.77 -21.06 2.82
C ASP A 34 16.25 -20.06 3.88
N LYS A 35 15.17 -20.40 4.58
CA LYS A 35 14.58 -19.55 5.64
C LYS A 35 15.49 -19.41 6.87
N GLU A 36 16.52 -20.22 6.99
CA GLU A 36 17.52 -20.18 8.06
C GLU A 36 18.86 -19.61 7.59
N MET A 37 18.86 -18.96 6.42
CA MET A 37 20.02 -18.29 5.81
C MET A 37 21.14 -19.23 5.39
N ARG A 38 20.87 -20.54 5.19
CA ARG A 38 21.83 -21.50 4.66
C ARG A 38 21.87 -21.42 3.14
N THR A 39 23.05 -21.52 2.57
CA THR A 39 23.21 -21.69 1.11
C THR A 39 23.09 -23.17 0.72
N ASN A 40 23.24 -23.47 -0.56
CA ASN A 40 23.35 -24.83 -1.08
C ASN A 40 24.66 -25.55 -0.70
N LEU A 41 25.68 -24.81 -0.22
CA LEU A 41 26.94 -25.40 0.23
C LEU A 41 26.95 -25.57 1.74
N PRO A 42 27.47 -26.71 2.27
CA PRO A 42 27.61 -26.94 3.71
C PRO A 42 28.42 -25.83 4.38
N ASP A 43 28.00 -25.43 5.57
CA ASP A 43 28.66 -24.46 6.45
C ASP A 43 28.84 -23.05 5.85
N ILE A 44 28.16 -22.76 4.73
CA ILE A 44 28.15 -21.44 4.10
C ILE A 44 26.77 -20.83 4.23
N TYR A 45 26.75 -19.58 4.69
CA TYR A 45 25.55 -18.80 4.97
C TYR A 45 25.63 -17.44 4.29
N ALA A 46 24.48 -16.83 4.02
CA ALA A 46 24.42 -15.47 3.54
C ALA A 46 23.22 -14.72 4.14
N ALA A 47 23.41 -13.44 4.44
CA ALA A 47 22.37 -12.55 4.95
C ALA A 47 22.62 -11.11 4.48
N GLY A 48 21.63 -10.25 4.60
CA GLY A 48 21.71 -8.85 4.18
C GLY A 48 21.49 -8.64 2.68
N ASP A 49 22.01 -7.55 2.15
CA ASP A 49 21.72 -7.08 0.79
C ASP A 49 22.21 -8.01 -0.33
N CYS A 50 23.15 -8.89 -0.05
CA CYS A 50 23.64 -9.89 -1.00
C CYS A 50 22.79 -11.16 -1.05
N ALA A 51 21.93 -11.40 -0.05
CA ALA A 51 21.12 -12.62 0.04
C ALA A 51 19.73 -12.42 -0.57
N MET A 52 19.22 -13.47 -1.21
CA MET A 52 17.83 -13.57 -1.61
C MET A 52 16.94 -13.76 -0.38
N VAL A 53 15.75 -13.20 -0.41
CA VAL A 53 14.69 -13.47 0.57
C VAL A 53 13.43 -13.93 -0.17
N TYR A 54 12.40 -14.35 0.59
CA TYR A 54 11.13 -14.73 0.02
C TYR A 54 10.07 -13.67 0.34
N ASN A 55 9.18 -13.40 -0.62
CA ASN A 55 8.00 -12.61 -0.37
C ASN A 55 7.06 -13.39 0.57
N ARG A 56 6.65 -12.78 1.67
CA ARG A 56 5.84 -13.46 2.70
C ARG A 56 4.44 -13.85 2.22
N LEU A 57 3.87 -13.12 1.27
CA LEU A 57 2.52 -13.37 0.76
C LEU A 57 2.50 -14.40 -0.36
N THR A 58 3.53 -14.42 -1.22
CA THR A 58 3.56 -15.26 -2.42
C THR A 58 4.48 -16.47 -2.30
N GLY A 59 5.40 -16.44 -1.33
CA GLY A 59 6.45 -17.46 -1.21
C GLY A 59 7.53 -17.39 -2.29
N LYS A 60 7.44 -16.45 -3.23
CA LYS A 60 8.39 -16.32 -4.34
C LYS A 60 9.68 -15.64 -3.95
N PRO A 61 10.81 -15.96 -4.62
CA PRO A 61 12.08 -15.26 -4.44
C PRO A 61 11.95 -13.77 -4.67
N GLN A 62 12.54 -12.99 -3.78
CA GLN A 62 12.57 -11.53 -3.83
C GLN A 62 13.92 -11.02 -3.34
N TRP A 63 14.36 -9.89 -3.88
CA TRP A 63 15.47 -9.13 -3.33
C TRP A 63 14.96 -7.97 -2.48
N SER A 64 15.56 -7.77 -1.32
CA SER A 64 15.20 -6.69 -0.39
C SER A 64 16.47 -6.05 0.18
N ALA A 65 17.06 -5.12 -0.56
CA ALA A 65 18.21 -4.33 -0.13
C ALA A 65 17.78 -3.22 0.84
N MET A 66 17.41 -3.61 2.05
CA MET A 66 16.88 -2.75 3.11
C MET A 66 17.59 -3.05 4.42
N GLY A 67 18.05 -2.02 5.13
CA GLY A 67 18.72 -2.18 6.41
C GLY A 67 17.90 -2.96 7.44
N SER A 68 16.56 -2.82 7.45
CA SER A 68 15.68 -3.62 8.29
C SER A 68 15.73 -5.10 7.95
N THR A 69 15.62 -5.45 6.66
CA THR A 69 15.72 -6.85 6.20
C THR A 69 17.11 -7.43 6.52
N ALA A 70 18.17 -6.66 6.28
CA ALA A 70 19.54 -7.08 6.58
C ALA A 70 19.72 -7.43 8.06
N ASN A 71 19.22 -6.60 8.97
CA ASN A 71 19.29 -6.86 10.42
C ASN A 71 18.43 -8.05 10.86
N ILE A 72 17.22 -8.20 10.32
CA ILE A 72 16.34 -9.33 10.65
C ILE A 72 16.96 -10.66 10.18
N THR A 73 17.47 -10.71 8.94
CA THR A 73 18.11 -11.91 8.38
C THR A 73 19.43 -12.23 9.07
N ALA A 74 20.24 -11.23 9.44
CA ALA A 74 21.43 -11.44 10.25
C ALA A 74 21.12 -12.02 11.64
N ARG A 75 20.02 -11.58 12.27
CA ARG A 75 19.56 -12.16 13.54
C ARG A 75 19.09 -13.61 13.37
N ALA A 76 18.38 -13.93 12.28
CA ALA A 76 18.00 -15.31 11.97
C ALA A 76 19.22 -16.19 11.75
N LEU A 77 20.20 -15.71 10.99
CA LEU A 77 21.49 -16.38 10.78
C LEU A 77 22.23 -16.64 12.10
N GLY A 78 22.34 -15.63 12.97
CA GLY A 78 23.00 -15.78 14.27
C GLY A 78 22.35 -16.89 15.13
N LYS A 79 21.04 -16.98 15.10
CA LYS A 79 20.29 -18.05 15.78
C LYS A 79 20.57 -19.43 15.15
N THR A 80 20.58 -19.50 13.82
CA THR A 80 20.90 -20.73 13.10
C THR A 80 22.29 -21.26 13.47
N ILE A 81 23.30 -20.41 13.45
CA ILE A 81 24.69 -20.77 13.79
C ILE A 81 24.78 -21.25 15.27
N THR A 82 24.00 -20.68 16.17
CA THR A 82 23.99 -21.07 17.59
C THR A 82 23.06 -22.24 17.90
N GLY A 83 22.49 -22.90 16.88
CA GLY A 83 21.64 -24.07 17.03
C GLY A 83 20.19 -23.78 17.42
N THR A 84 19.78 -22.49 17.38
CA THR A 84 18.37 -22.12 17.62
C THR A 84 17.67 -21.93 16.29
N HIS A 85 16.79 -22.87 15.92
CA HIS A 85 16.05 -22.79 14.66
C HIS A 85 14.94 -21.73 14.73
N THR A 86 15.10 -20.62 14.02
CA THR A 86 14.11 -19.56 13.94
C THR A 86 14.02 -19.10 12.47
N PRO A 87 13.17 -19.76 11.66
CA PRO A 87 13.08 -19.46 10.23
C PRO A 87 12.55 -18.05 9.99
N TYR A 88 13.19 -17.33 9.08
CA TYR A 88 12.71 -16.04 8.61
C TYR A 88 11.44 -16.20 7.77
N SER A 89 10.38 -15.49 8.13
CA SER A 89 9.07 -15.63 7.47
C SER A 89 8.98 -14.94 6.11
N GLY A 90 10.01 -14.24 5.69
CA GLY A 90 10.01 -13.48 4.44
C GLY A 90 9.72 -11.99 4.62
N CYS A 91 9.90 -11.21 3.55
CA CYS A 91 9.65 -9.78 3.53
C CYS A 91 8.32 -9.44 2.85
N LEU A 92 7.80 -8.25 3.15
CA LEU A 92 6.55 -7.70 2.57
C LEU A 92 6.81 -6.61 1.53
N GLY A 93 8.07 -6.27 1.24
CA GLY A 93 8.42 -5.15 0.37
C GLY A 93 8.05 -3.79 1.00
N THR A 94 8.13 -3.70 2.31
CA THR A 94 7.81 -2.49 3.08
C THR A 94 8.86 -1.42 2.83
N GLY A 95 8.40 -0.19 2.61
CA GLY A 95 9.29 0.96 2.47
C GLY A 95 8.53 2.26 2.67
N VAL A 96 9.25 3.25 3.19
CA VAL A 96 8.80 4.63 3.32
C VAL A 96 9.87 5.56 2.77
N VAL A 97 9.47 6.68 2.21
CA VAL A 97 10.37 7.67 1.65
C VAL A 97 9.81 9.08 1.90
N LYS A 98 10.72 9.99 2.22
CA LYS A 98 10.42 11.41 2.24
C LYS A 98 10.66 11.96 0.83
N LEU A 99 9.57 12.23 0.09
CA LEU A 99 9.64 12.72 -1.29
C LEU A 99 10.03 14.19 -1.37
N LEU A 100 9.40 15.00 -0.49
CA LEU A 100 9.60 16.43 -0.37
C LEU A 100 9.63 16.79 1.13
N PRO A 101 10.07 18.00 1.51
CA PRO A 101 10.10 18.38 2.93
C PRO A 101 8.81 18.10 3.70
N GLN A 102 7.66 18.16 3.01
CA GLN A 102 6.34 18.00 3.63
C GLN A 102 5.48 16.90 2.95
N LEU A 103 6.11 15.98 2.24
CA LEU A 103 5.41 14.90 1.56
C LEU A 103 6.15 13.58 1.74
N ASN A 104 5.49 12.63 2.36
CA ASN A 104 5.98 11.29 2.60
C ASN A 104 5.17 10.30 1.76
N ALA A 105 5.81 9.22 1.33
CA ALA A 105 5.13 8.08 0.72
C ALA A 105 5.54 6.79 1.42
N GLY A 106 4.63 5.84 1.47
CA GLY A 106 4.90 4.54 2.06
C GLY A 106 4.07 3.43 1.42
N ARG A 107 4.59 2.22 1.51
CA ARG A 107 3.88 1.03 1.04
C ARG A 107 4.30 -0.23 1.79
N THR A 108 3.44 -1.23 1.78
CA THR A 108 3.77 -2.61 2.14
C THR A 108 2.83 -3.59 1.45
N GLY A 109 3.25 -4.83 1.31
CA GLY A 109 2.50 -5.87 0.58
C GLY A 109 2.57 -5.70 -0.93
N LEU A 110 1.56 -6.23 -1.62
CA LEU A 110 1.48 -6.25 -3.07
C LEU A 110 0.80 -4.97 -3.60
N THR A 111 1.26 -4.48 -4.74
CA THR A 111 0.47 -3.55 -5.55
C THR A 111 -0.67 -4.31 -6.22
N GLU A 112 -1.68 -3.60 -6.71
CA GLU A 112 -2.80 -4.22 -7.46
C GLU A 112 -2.30 -5.03 -8.66
N ALA A 113 -1.33 -4.49 -9.41
CA ALA A 113 -0.74 -5.18 -10.56
C ALA A 113 0.02 -6.45 -10.13
N GLN A 114 0.78 -6.39 -9.04
CA GLN A 114 1.46 -7.56 -8.50
C GLN A 114 0.45 -8.61 -8.01
N ALA A 115 -0.60 -8.20 -7.29
CA ALA A 115 -1.63 -9.12 -6.83
C ALA A 115 -2.31 -9.87 -8.00
N LYS A 116 -2.66 -9.15 -9.07
CA LYS A 116 -3.19 -9.77 -10.30
C LYS A 116 -2.20 -10.77 -10.93
N ALA A 117 -0.93 -10.38 -11.03
CA ALA A 117 0.13 -11.24 -11.59
C ALA A 117 0.39 -12.49 -10.74
N GLU A 118 0.11 -12.44 -9.45
CA GLU A 118 0.22 -13.55 -8.51
C GLU A 118 -1.05 -14.41 -8.43
N GLY A 119 -2.09 -14.10 -9.23
CA GLY A 119 -3.32 -14.88 -9.32
C GLY A 119 -4.38 -14.57 -8.26
N PHE A 120 -4.21 -13.49 -7.50
CA PHE A 120 -5.26 -12.98 -6.63
C PHE A 120 -6.34 -12.24 -7.44
N ASP A 121 -7.53 -12.11 -6.87
CA ASP A 121 -8.60 -11.23 -7.36
C ASP A 121 -8.64 -9.92 -6.53
N PRO A 122 -7.77 -8.94 -6.84
CA PRO A 122 -7.67 -7.76 -6.02
C PRO A 122 -8.87 -6.83 -6.20
N ILE A 123 -9.43 -6.41 -5.07
CA ILE A 123 -10.36 -5.28 -4.97
C ILE A 123 -9.65 -4.13 -4.27
N THR A 124 -9.85 -2.92 -4.76
CA THR A 124 -9.14 -1.74 -4.28
C THR A 124 -10.05 -0.56 -4.04
N VAL A 125 -9.65 0.31 -3.11
CA VAL A 125 -10.21 1.64 -2.92
C VAL A 125 -9.09 2.66 -2.83
N VAL A 126 -9.40 3.90 -3.22
CA VAL A 126 -8.54 5.06 -3.00
C VAL A 126 -9.33 6.04 -2.14
N CYS A 127 -8.80 6.33 -0.95
CA CYS A 127 -9.45 7.18 0.04
C CYS A 127 -8.58 8.38 0.37
N ALA A 128 -9.21 9.54 0.56
CA ALA A 128 -8.57 10.71 1.15
C ALA A 128 -9.12 10.90 2.58
N CYS A 129 -8.33 10.57 3.58
CA CYS A 129 -8.70 10.68 4.99
C CYS A 129 -7.79 11.68 5.70
N ASP A 130 -8.33 12.39 6.70
CA ASP A 130 -7.52 13.30 7.51
C ASP A 130 -6.54 12.50 8.37
N ASP A 131 -5.30 13.00 8.50
CA ASP A 131 -4.24 12.38 9.32
C ASP A 131 -4.50 12.55 10.82
N LYS A 132 -5.19 13.63 11.22
CA LYS A 132 -5.60 13.94 12.57
C LYS A 132 -6.89 14.77 12.56
N ALA A 133 -7.37 15.18 13.71
CA ALA A 133 -8.56 16.03 13.81
C ALA A 133 -8.39 17.31 12.95
N HIS A 134 -9.34 17.57 12.05
CA HIS A 134 -9.24 18.64 11.04
C HIS A 134 -9.06 20.05 11.61
N TYR A 135 -9.52 20.26 12.84
CA TYR A 135 -9.38 21.53 13.57
C TYR A 135 -8.02 21.67 14.27
N TYR A 136 -7.20 20.59 14.30
CA TYR A 136 -5.91 20.63 14.96
C TYR A 136 -4.85 21.27 14.06
N PRO A 137 -3.96 22.15 14.61
CA PRO A 137 -2.93 22.80 13.81
C PRO A 137 -2.05 21.79 13.05
N GLY A 138 -1.81 22.08 11.78
CA GLY A 138 -1.01 21.21 10.91
C GLY A 138 -1.72 19.92 10.48
N ALA A 139 -3.05 19.84 10.62
CA ALA A 139 -3.82 18.74 10.04
C ALA A 139 -3.67 18.70 8.51
N SER A 140 -3.52 17.51 8.00
CA SER A 140 -3.34 17.21 6.57
C SER A 140 -4.17 15.98 6.17
N SER A 141 -4.07 15.57 4.92
CA SER A 141 -4.77 14.37 4.46
C SER A 141 -3.79 13.30 3.99
N PHE A 142 -4.14 12.05 4.24
CA PHE A 142 -3.56 10.90 3.56
C PHE A 142 -4.35 10.59 2.30
N LEU A 143 -3.66 10.32 1.20
CA LEU A 143 -4.19 9.60 0.06
C LEU A 143 -3.77 8.14 0.21
N THR A 144 -4.72 7.28 0.45
CA THR A 144 -4.49 5.86 0.76
C THR A 144 -5.12 4.97 -0.29
N LYS A 145 -4.33 4.11 -0.92
CA LYS A 145 -4.83 2.99 -1.70
C LYS A 145 -4.73 1.71 -0.88
N LEU A 146 -5.86 1.07 -0.61
CA LEU A 146 -5.94 -0.21 0.10
C LEU A 146 -6.28 -1.32 -0.90
N ILE A 147 -5.67 -2.49 -0.75
CA ILE A 147 -5.78 -3.62 -1.66
C ILE A 147 -6.10 -4.87 -0.84
N ALA A 148 -7.18 -5.56 -1.16
CA ALA A 148 -7.53 -6.85 -0.57
C ALA A 148 -7.86 -7.89 -1.66
N ASP A 149 -7.83 -9.15 -1.29
CA ASP A 149 -8.34 -10.22 -2.13
C ASP A 149 -9.86 -10.33 -1.96
N ARG A 150 -10.60 -10.27 -3.07
CA ARG A 150 -12.06 -10.32 -3.06
C ARG A 150 -12.61 -11.61 -2.44
N ASN A 151 -11.94 -12.73 -2.70
CA ASN A 151 -12.42 -14.05 -2.31
C ASN A 151 -12.17 -14.35 -0.82
N THR A 152 -10.98 -14.05 -0.33
CA THR A 152 -10.59 -14.33 1.05
C THR A 152 -10.78 -13.14 2.00
N ARG A 153 -11.06 -11.95 1.45
CA ARG A 153 -11.13 -10.66 2.17
C ARG A 153 -9.83 -10.27 2.90
N LYS A 154 -8.73 -11.01 2.68
CA LYS A 154 -7.44 -10.72 3.30
C LYS A 154 -6.82 -9.46 2.73
N LEU A 155 -6.20 -8.67 3.59
CA LEU A 155 -5.35 -7.55 3.17
C LEU A 155 -4.21 -8.10 2.30
N LEU A 156 -3.97 -7.48 1.14
CA LEU A 156 -2.85 -7.77 0.24
C LEU A 156 -1.80 -6.67 0.22
N GLY A 157 -2.20 -5.42 0.46
CA GLY A 157 -1.24 -4.32 0.45
C GLY A 157 -1.86 -2.96 0.67
N ILE A 158 -0.98 -1.98 0.92
CA ILE A 158 -1.32 -0.57 1.08
C ILE A 158 -0.29 0.31 0.39
N GLN A 159 -0.75 1.45 -0.13
CA GLN A 159 0.07 2.57 -0.59
C GLN A 159 -0.49 3.84 0.05
N VAL A 160 0.37 4.66 0.64
CA VAL A 160 -0.02 5.89 1.35
C VAL A 160 0.85 7.05 0.90
N LEU A 161 0.22 8.19 0.69
CA LEU A 161 0.88 9.46 0.40
C LEU A 161 0.30 10.53 1.32
N GLY A 162 1.13 11.38 1.91
CA GLY A 162 0.70 12.49 2.76
C GLY A 162 1.81 13.12 3.55
N SER A 163 1.53 14.21 4.26
CA SER A 163 2.52 14.91 5.09
C SER A 163 2.60 14.42 6.53
N GLY A 164 1.60 13.63 6.96
CA GLY A 164 1.55 13.06 8.31
C GLY A 164 2.39 11.80 8.48
N ALA A 165 2.08 11.03 9.51
CA ALA A 165 2.74 9.78 9.91
C ALA A 165 2.36 8.62 8.96
N VAL A 166 2.85 8.67 7.72
CA VAL A 166 2.66 7.63 6.68
C VAL A 166 3.18 6.27 7.16
N ASP A 167 4.29 6.26 7.87
CA ASP A 167 4.91 5.08 8.49
C ASP A 167 3.94 4.36 9.43
N LYS A 168 3.19 5.08 10.27
CA LYS A 168 2.18 4.50 11.15
C LYS A 168 1.10 3.71 10.36
N MET A 169 0.64 4.26 9.24
CA MET A 169 -0.32 3.58 8.35
C MET A 169 0.27 2.30 7.76
N VAL A 170 1.53 2.36 7.35
CA VAL A 170 2.26 1.23 6.78
C VAL A 170 2.50 0.15 7.82
N ASP A 171 2.91 0.53 9.04
CA ASP A 171 3.21 -0.43 10.12
C ASP A 171 1.97 -1.19 10.60
N ILE A 172 0.80 -0.53 10.67
CA ILE A 172 -0.48 -1.21 10.94
C ILE A 172 -0.74 -2.29 9.87
N ALA A 173 -0.53 -1.94 8.58
CA ALA A 173 -0.70 -2.89 7.50
C ALA A 173 0.33 -4.03 7.55
N VAL A 174 1.59 -3.76 7.93
CA VAL A 174 2.62 -4.79 8.12
C VAL A 174 2.18 -5.83 9.14
N VAL A 175 1.64 -5.38 10.28
CA VAL A 175 1.12 -6.29 11.32
C VAL A 175 -0.04 -7.12 10.77
N GLY A 176 -1.00 -6.48 10.12
CA GLY A 176 -2.14 -7.17 9.52
C GLY A 176 -1.75 -8.20 8.46
N LEU A 177 -0.89 -7.83 7.51
CA LEU A 177 -0.34 -8.73 6.50
C LEU A 177 0.42 -9.89 7.13
N SER A 178 1.20 -9.62 8.18
CA SER A 178 1.98 -10.62 8.89
C SER A 178 1.11 -11.63 9.63
N ALA A 179 -0.03 -11.20 10.13
CA ALA A 179 -1.02 -12.04 10.81
C ALA A 179 -2.06 -12.66 9.85
N GLY A 180 -2.04 -12.29 8.56
CA GLY A 180 -3.02 -12.76 7.57
C GLY A 180 -4.44 -12.27 7.83
N LEU A 181 -4.59 -11.06 8.38
CA LEU A 181 -5.89 -10.49 8.74
C LEU A 181 -6.76 -10.19 7.51
N THR A 182 -8.05 -10.39 7.67
CA THR A 182 -9.07 -9.90 6.74
C THR A 182 -9.36 -8.42 6.98
N ILE A 183 -9.98 -7.75 6.01
CA ILE A 183 -10.36 -6.34 6.14
C ILE A 183 -11.28 -6.14 7.35
N ASP A 184 -12.18 -7.07 7.60
CA ASP A 184 -13.13 -7.00 8.73
C ASP A 184 -12.43 -6.99 10.09
N ALA A 185 -11.30 -7.71 10.21
CA ALA A 185 -10.55 -7.80 11.46
C ALA A 185 -9.89 -6.47 11.89
N PHE A 186 -9.85 -5.47 11.00
CA PHE A 186 -9.34 -4.15 11.36
C PHE A 186 -10.41 -3.22 11.96
N ASN A 187 -11.70 -3.57 11.84
CA ASN A 187 -12.80 -2.70 12.23
C ASN A 187 -12.86 -2.43 13.75
N ASP A 188 -12.41 -3.40 14.53
CA ASP A 188 -12.48 -3.38 15.99
C ASP A 188 -11.12 -3.08 16.66
N LEU A 189 -10.12 -2.65 15.87
CA LEU A 189 -8.82 -2.33 16.45
C LEU A 189 -8.89 -1.06 17.29
N ASP A 190 -8.54 -1.17 18.56
CA ASP A 190 -8.38 -0.04 19.48
C ASP A 190 -7.06 0.67 19.24
N LEU A 191 -7.00 1.44 18.15
CA LEU A 191 -5.81 2.17 17.76
C LEU A 191 -5.70 3.49 18.53
N ALA A 192 -4.47 3.85 18.87
CA ALA A 192 -4.18 5.04 19.66
C ALA A 192 -4.76 6.31 19.04
N TYR A 193 -5.56 7.02 19.81
CA TYR A 193 -6.23 8.25 19.43
C TYR A 193 -6.00 9.38 20.46
N ALA A 194 -5.66 10.53 19.95
CA ALA A 194 -5.95 11.85 20.51
C ALA A 194 -5.90 12.87 19.36
N PRO A 195 -6.56 14.03 19.46
CA PRO A 195 -6.65 15.01 18.35
C PRO A 195 -5.34 15.36 17.66
N PRO A 196 -4.18 15.45 18.37
CA PRO A 196 -2.88 15.72 17.74
C PRO A 196 -2.32 14.57 16.90
N PHE A 197 -2.78 13.33 17.09
CA PHE A 197 -2.14 12.12 16.57
C PHE A 197 -2.97 11.36 15.53
N SER A 198 -4.29 11.49 15.59
CA SER A 198 -5.20 10.75 14.69
C SER A 198 -6.58 11.36 14.67
N THR A 199 -7.44 10.92 13.77
CA THR A 199 -8.89 11.08 13.85
C THR A 199 -9.49 10.03 14.81
N ALA A 200 -10.69 10.27 15.34
CA ALA A 200 -11.35 9.36 16.30
C ALA A 200 -11.49 7.94 15.74
N ILE A 201 -11.88 7.82 14.47
CA ILE A 201 -11.69 6.58 13.71
C ILE A 201 -10.39 6.73 12.95
N HIS A 202 -9.41 5.88 13.23
CA HIS A 202 -8.09 5.95 12.61
C HIS A 202 -8.19 5.92 11.07
N PRO A 203 -7.42 6.72 10.30
CA PRO A 203 -7.54 6.81 8.85
C PRO A 203 -7.33 5.47 8.13
N PHE A 204 -6.53 4.57 8.70
CA PHE A 204 -6.41 3.20 8.20
C PHE A 204 -7.74 2.44 8.30
N VAL A 205 -8.41 2.51 9.44
CA VAL A 205 -9.71 1.85 9.67
C VAL A 205 -10.80 2.48 8.80
N GLN A 206 -10.77 3.81 8.60
CA GLN A 206 -11.69 4.46 7.65
C GLN A 206 -11.52 3.88 6.22
N ALA A 207 -10.28 3.65 5.77
CA ALA A 207 -10.04 3.02 4.47
C ALA A 207 -10.53 1.56 4.44
N CYS A 208 -10.43 0.82 5.55
CA CYS A 208 -10.99 -0.53 5.66
C CYS A 208 -12.54 -0.51 5.55
N TYR A 209 -13.23 0.41 6.21
CA TYR A 209 -14.68 0.56 6.09
C TYR A 209 -15.13 0.84 4.66
N VAL A 210 -14.40 1.71 3.94
CA VAL A 210 -14.71 2.00 2.53
C VAL A 210 -14.52 0.77 1.66
N LEU A 211 -13.44 -0.01 1.89
CA LEU A 211 -13.17 -1.23 1.15
C LEU A 211 -14.19 -2.34 1.49
N GLU A 212 -14.59 -2.45 2.75
CA GLU A 212 -15.65 -3.36 3.19
C GLU A 212 -16.98 -3.05 2.52
N ASN A 213 -17.39 -1.78 2.49
CA ASN A 213 -18.61 -1.34 1.79
C ASN A 213 -18.56 -1.70 0.30
N LYS A 214 -17.38 -1.59 -0.34
CA LYS A 214 -17.20 -2.00 -1.74
C LYS A 214 -17.28 -3.51 -1.90
N LEU A 215 -16.71 -4.29 -0.99
CA LEU A 215 -16.80 -5.76 -0.95
C LEU A 215 -18.25 -6.24 -0.75
N ALA A 216 -19.00 -5.54 0.08
CA ALA A 216 -20.42 -5.85 0.36
C ALA A 216 -21.37 -5.39 -0.77
N GLY A 217 -20.88 -4.69 -1.79
CA GLY A 217 -21.71 -4.15 -2.87
C GLY A 217 -22.57 -2.93 -2.47
N VAL A 218 -22.34 -2.38 -1.27
CA VAL A 218 -23.04 -1.18 -0.76
C VAL A 218 -22.44 0.10 -1.36
N LEU A 219 -21.17 0.05 -1.75
CA LEU A 219 -20.45 1.13 -2.41
C LEU A 219 -19.99 0.68 -3.79
N GLU A 220 -20.46 1.35 -4.83
CA GLU A 220 -19.83 1.33 -6.15
C GLU A 220 -18.85 2.50 -6.23
N SER A 221 -17.60 2.25 -6.55
CA SER A 221 -16.58 3.30 -6.73
C SER A 221 -15.57 2.90 -7.79
N PHE A 222 -15.08 3.90 -8.52
CA PHE A 222 -13.98 3.76 -9.47
C PHE A 222 -12.67 4.27 -8.88
N THR A 223 -11.61 3.54 -9.12
CA THR A 223 -10.26 4.10 -8.94
C THR A 223 -9.97 5.10 -10.06
N PRO A 224 -9.00 6.03 -9.89
CA PRO A 224 -8.59 6.91 -10.96
C PRO A 224 -8.19 6.17 -12.25
N ALA A 225 -7.55 5.01 -12.13
CA ALA A 225 -7.15 4.19 -13.28
C ALA A 225 -8.38 3.63 -14.02
N GLU A 226 -9.37 3.11 -13.30
CA GLU A 226 -10.64 2.62 -13.89
C GLU A 226 -11.41 3.77 -14.58
N TYR A 227 -11.45 4.94 -13.95
CA TYR A 227 -12.09 6.12 -14.54
C TYR A 227 -11.39 6.54 -15.85
N LEU A 228 -10.07 6.62 -15.85
CA LEU A 228 -9.27 6.96 -17.04
C LEU A 228 -9.40 5.90 -18.15
N ALA A 229 -9.61 4.63 -17.78
CA ALA A 229 -9.88 3.55 -18.72
C ALA A 229 -11.32 3.57 -19.28
N GLY A 230 -12.16 4.54 -18.87
CA GLY A 230 -13.51 4.74 -19.40
C GLY A 230 -14.60 3.95 -18.66
N ALA A 231 -14.34 3.41 -17.49
CA ALA A 231 -15.35 2.66 -16.71
C ALA A 231 -16.61 3.50 -16.39
N ALA A 232 -16.49 4.82 -16.33
CA ALA A 232 -17.58 5.73 -16.03
C ALA A 232 -18.18 6.43 -17.28
N LYS A 233 -17.90 5.95 -18.50
CA LYS A 233 -18.33 6.61 -19.76
C LYS A 233 -19.85 6.79 -19.88
N ASP A 234 -20.64 5.89 -19.27
CA ASP A 234 -22.09 5.90 -19.31
C ASP A 234 -22.71 6.59 -18.08
N TYR A 235 -21.87 7.17 -17.22
CA TYR A 235 -22.32 7.87 -16.02
C TYR A 235 -22.38 9.38 -16.27
N LYS A 236 -23.36 10.05 -15.67
CA LYS A 236 -23.36 11.50 -15.55
C LYS A 236 -22.53 11.90 -14.33
N VAL A 237 -21.45 12.66 -14.56
CA VAL A 237 -20.59 13.13 -13.47
C VAL A 237 -21.26 14.29 -12.74
N ILE A 238 -21.39 14.14 -11.43
CA ILE A 238 -21.91 15.14 -10.50
C ILE A 238 -20.76 15.62 -9.61
N ASP A 239 -20.42 16.89 -9.76
CA ASP A 239 -19.43 17.54 -8.93
C ASP A 239 -20.09 18.11 -7.67
N VAL A 240 -19.76 17.56 -6.50
CA VAL A 240 -20.26 17.99 -5.20
C VAL A 240 -19.18 18.69 -4.36
N LEU A 241 -18.16 19.23 -5.01
CA LEU A 241 -17.15 20.06 -4.39
C LEU A 241 -17.74 21.41 -3.93
N PRO A 242 -17.11 22.08 -2.95
CA PRO A 242 -17.58 23.38 -2.48
C PRO A 242 -17.66 24.43 -3.58
N THR A 243 -16.81 24.31 -4.59
CA THR A 243 -16.81 25.14 -5.81
C THR A 243 -16.65 24.25 -7.04
N PRO A 244 -17.24 24.62 -8.19
CA PRO A 244 -17.12 23.85 -9.42
C PRO A 244 -15.63 23.62 -9.77
N SER A 245 -15.22 22.37 -9.94
CA SER A 245 -13.80 22.03 -10.15
C SER A 245 -13.59 20.99 -11.25
N ILE A 246 -14.65 20.33 -11.71
CA ILE A 246 -14.55 19.28 -12.72
C ILE A 246 -15.14 19.79 -14.04
N PRO A 247 -14.32 19.99 -15.08
CA PRO A 247 -14.81 20.43 -16.38
C PRO A 247 -15.87 19.48 -16.95
N GLY A 248 -17.02 20.05 -17.37
CA GLY A 248 -18.13 19.30 -17.97
C GLY A 248 -19.00 18.51 -16.99
N ALA A 249 -18.71 18.49 -15.69
CA ALA A 249 -19.57 17.89 -14.68
C ALA A 249 -20.75 18.81 -14.32
N HIS A 250 -21.85 18.21 -13.89
CA HIS A 250 -22.97 18.95 -13.32
C HIS A 250 -22.64 19.26 -11.84
N TRP A 251 -22.39 20.54 -11.56
CA TRP A 251 -22.06 20.95 -10.18
C TRP A 251 -23.31 21.08 -9.31
N VAL A 252 -23.23 20.61 -8.09
CA VAL A 252 -24.30 20.65 -7.10
C VAL A 252 -23.76 21.17 -5.77
N GLU A 253 -24.33 22.26 -5.27
CA GLU A 253 -24.05 22.78 -3.94
C GLU A 253 -24.86 21.99 -2.90
N LEU A 254 -24.23 21.01 -2.26
CA LEU A 254 -24.89 20.08 -1.35
C LEU A 254 -25.71 20.77 -0.23
N GLY A 255 -25.25 21.89 0.29
CA GLY A 255 -25.95 22.65 1.33
C GLY A 255 -27.29 23.23 0.90
N LYS A 256 -27.57 23.28 -0.40
CA LYS A 256 -28.82 23.79 -0.99
C LYS A 256 -29.75 22.69 -1.50
N VAL A 257 -29.38 21.43 -1.35
CA VAL A 257 -30.20 20.30 -1.81
C VAL A 257 -31.36 20.06 -0.84
N ASN A 258 -32.57 20.41 -1.25
CA ASN A 258 -33.80 20.23 -0.46
C ASN A 258 -34.88 19.45 -1.24
N GLY A 259 -34.47 18.62 -2.20
CA GLY A 259 -35.42 17.86 -3.04
C GLY A 259 -34.76 17.32 -4.31
N PRO A 260 -35.55 16.92 -5.30
CA PRO A 260 -35.04 16.44 -6.58
C PRO A 260 -34.12 17.47 -7.24
N LEU A 261 -33.01 17.02 -7.79
CA LEU A 261 -32.07 17.89 -8.50
C LEU A 261 -32.58 18.16 -9.92
N GLU A 262 -32.69 19.44 -10.28
CA GLU A 262 -33.04 19.85 -11.63
C GLU A 262 -31.99 19.41 -12.67
N GLY A 263 -32.44 19.00 -13.85
CA GLY A 263 -31.57 18.60 -14.95
C GLY A 263 -30.84 17.27 -14.73
N ILE A 264 -31.18 16.50 -13.69
CA ILE A 264 -30.68 15.15 -13.47
C ILE A 264 -31.77 14.13 -13.82
N ASP A 265 -31.46 13.34 -14.84
CA ASP A 265 -32.33 12.23 -15.25
C ASP A 265 -32.17 11.06 -14.27
N LYS A 266 -33.28 10.63 -13.66
CA LYS A 266 -33.32 9.52 -12.69
C LYS A 266 -32.96 8.15 -13.30
N VAL A 267 -32.98 8.01 -14.62
CA VAL A 267 -32.63 6.77 -15.32
C VAL A 267 -31.15 6.65 -15.59
N LYS A 268 -30.38 7.75 -15.56
CA LYS A 268 -28.96 7.73 -15.78
C LYS A 268 -28.19 7.38 -14.51
N ARG A 269 -27.17 6.55 -14.65
CA ARG A 269 -26.21 6.31 -13.57
C ARG A 269 -25.43 7.59 -13.26
N LEU A 270 -25.30 7.89 -11.97
CA LEU A 270 -24.61 9.08 -11.50
C LEU A 270 -23.28 8.69 -10.88
N LEU A 271 -22.22 9.44 -11.22
CA LEU A 271 -20.93 9.37 -10.56
C LEU A 271 -20.72 10.62 -9.73
N LEU A 272 -20.83 10.51 -8.41
CA LEU A 272 -20.60 11.61 -7.50
C LEU A 272 -19.10 11.75 -7.24
N VAL A 273 -18.57 12.96 -7.35
CA VAL A 273 -17.16 13.25 -7.15
C VAL A 273 -16.98 14.34 -6.11
N CYS A 274 -16.16 14.05 -5.10
CA CYS A 274 -15.69 15.05 -4.15
C CYS A 274 -14.20 14.83 -3.82
N ASN A 275 -13.55 15.84 -3.21
CA ASN A 275 -12.12 15.78 -2.91
C ASN A 275 -11.74 14.83 -1.74
N ARG A 276 -12.70 14.35 -0.95
CA ARG A 276 -12.47 13.52 0.23
C ARG A 276 -13.38 12.29 0.34
N SER A 277 -14.14 11.98 -0.68
CA SER A 277 -15.15 10.89 -0.70
C SER A 277 -16.15 10.89 0.47
N LYS A 278 -16.28 12.02 1.18
CA LYS A 278 -17.20 12.19 2.34
C LYS A 278 -18.51 12.88 1.99
N ARG A 279 -18.62 13.39 0.77
CA ARG A 279 -19.78 14.17 0.29
C ARG A 279 -20.53 13.54 -0.88
N GLY A 280 -19.95 12.47 -1.44
CA GLY A 280 -20.54 11.71 -2.54
C GLY A 280 -21.40 10.54 -2.07
#